data_e4191bc66b175b0e8d2157cae615f270
#
_entry.id   e4191bc66b175b0e8d2157cae615f270
#
_cell.length_a   1.000
_cell.length_b   1.000
_cell.length_c   1.000
_cell.angle_alpha   90.00
_cell.angle_beta   90.00
_cell.angle_gamma   90.00
#
_symmetry.space_group_name_H-M   'P 1'
#
loop_
_entity.id
_entity.type
_entity.pdbx_description
1 polymer ?
#
loop_
_entity_poly.entity_id
_entity_poly.type
_entity_poly.pdbx_seq_one_letter_code
_entity_poly.pdbx_strand_id
1 'polypeptide(L)'
;MDSTETLSQLVSEALLGEKFPIAKIISKIETENNLTFRESLFNEIQSQKPNAKDGLTIGITGTPGAGKSSLLGELCRLFLEFAPDKKMAIVAIDPSSNISGGSILGDRTRVTLPRRDTRIYFRSQPSQLELGGLNPYTYHVIRFLRKIFDYVFIETVGIGQNEISVSLISDISFLVMQPLGGDQVQFMKSGIMEVPEAFIINKCDEESLANSSYYMLESTLEFIKDILPDQSLPPIFKTSVVKKKGIEELLNFILTYPKRKDKNIETITQLMQWIRNEYGRFGIGIWKKIESNTWNQAVRLNPLGGIHKINYESEETKFLSLIQNNIVQNNNN
;
A
#
# COMPACT_ATOMS: atom_id res chain seq x y z
N MET A 1 9.64 -36.24 -0.42
CA MET A 1 11.03 -35.97 0.00
C MET A 1 11.27 -34.50 -0.24
N ASP A 2 10.97 -33.67 0.78
CA ASP A 2 11.25 -32.23 0.69
C ASP A 2 12.71 -32.02 0.99
N SER A 3 13.47 -31.66 -0.04
CA SER A 3 14.80 -31.08 0.14
C SER A 3 14.65 -29.87 1.06
N THR A 4 15.40 -29.82 2.15
CA THR A 4 15.42 -28.72 3.12
C THR A 4 15.95 -27.47 2.43
N GLU A 5 15.06 -26.77 1.73
CA GLU A 5 15.33 -25.47 1.11
C GLU A 5 15.66 -24.48 2.24
N THR A 6 16.86 -23.95 2.22
CA THR A 6 17.31 -22.99 3.23
C THR A 6 16.64 -21.64 2.99
N LEU A 7 16.48 -20.83 4.05
CA LEU A 7 15.96 -19.45 3.91
C LEU A 7 16.81 -18.64 2.93
N SER A 8 18.13 -18.82 2.98
CA SER A 8 19.08 -18.12 2.10
C SER A 8 18.85 -18.45 0.62
N GLN A 9 18.63 -19.72 0.28
CA GLN A 9 18.32 -20.14 -1.08
C GLN A 9 16.96 -19.55 -1.52
N LEU A 10 15.93 -19.68 -0.69
CA LEU A 10 14.59 -19.13 -0.98
C LEU A 10 14.61 -17.62 -1.23
N VAL A 11 15.38 -16.87 -0.44
CA VAL A 11 15.57 -15.42 -0.62
C VAL A 11 16.33 -15.12 -1.90
N SER A 12 17.41 -15.87 -2.20
CA SER A 12 18.17 -15.69 -3.44
C SER A 12 17.30 -15.83 -4.68
N GLU A 13 16.51 -16.90 -4.77
CA GLU A 13 15.61 -17.16 -5.89
C GLU A 13 14.49 -16.09 -5.97
N ALA A 14 13.94 -15.67 -4.82
CA ALA A 14 12.94 -14.61 -4.80
C ALA A 14 13.50 -13.25 -5.28
N LEU A 15 14.74 -12.91 -4.92
CA LEU A 15 15.43 -11.69 -5.38
C LEU A 15 15.70 -11.69 -6.89
N LEU A 16 15.82 -12.86 -7.51
CA LEU A 16 15.86 -13.01 -8.98
C LEU A 16 14.48 -12.76 -9.64
N GLY A 17 13.41 -12.79 -8.86
CA GLY A 17 12.04 -12.57 -9.32
C GLY A 17 11.26 -13.85 -9.60
N GLU A 18 11.70 -14.99 -9.09
CA GLU A 18 11.01 -16.26 -9.27
C GLU A 18 9.69 -16.26 -8.47
N LYS A 19 8.58 -16.55 -9.18
CA LYS A 19 7.22 -16.38 -8.65
C LYS A 19 6.90 -17.35 -7.51
N PHE A 20 7.41 -18.57 -7.56
CA PHE A 20 7.13 -19.57 -6.54
C PHE A 20 7.81 -19.24 -5.19
N PRO A 21 9.12 -18.95 -5.14
CA PRO A 21 9.77 -18.47 -3.92
C PRO A 21 9.13 -17.20 -3.34
N ILE A 22 8.77 -16.24 -4.19
CA ILE A 22 8.06 -15.03 -3.76
C ILE A 22 6.74 -15.40 -3.08
N ALA A 23 5.92 -16.24 -3.71
CA ALA A 23 4.64 -16.66 -3.14
C ALA A 23 4.79 -17.40 -1.81
N LYS A 24 5.81 -18.26 -1.70
CA LYS A 24 6.13 -19.03 -0.49
C LYS A 24 6.54 -18.11 0.67
N ILE A 25 7.39 -17.11 0.41
CA ILE A 25 7.77 -16.10 1.40
C ILE A 25 6.57 -15.29 1.84
N ILE A 26 5.74 -14.80 0.90
CA ILE A 26 4.54 -14.02 1.22
C ILE A 26 3.60 -14.85 2.12
N SER A 27 3.35 -16.11 1.77
CA SER A 27 2.50 -16.98 2.59
C SER A 27 3.04 -17.16 4.02
N LYS A 28 4.36 -17.21 4.18
CA LYS A 28 4.99 -17.26 5.52
C LYS A 28 4.89 -15.93 6.28
N ILE A 29 4.96 -14.79 5.59
CA ILE A 29 4.73 -13.46 6.20
C ILE A 29 3.28 -13.35 6.70
N GLU A 30 2.32 -13.87 5.95
CA GLU A 30 0.89 -13.82 6.24
C GLU A 30 0.45 -14.80 7.35
N THR A 31 1.32 -15.72 7.76
CA THR A 31 1.03 -16.66 8.84
C THR A 31 1.19 -15.95 10.19
N GLU A 32 0.23 -16.11 11.09
CA GLU A 32 0.26 -15.55 12.44
C GLU A 32 1.51 -15.99 13.22
N ASN A 33 1.98 -15.10 14.12
CA ASN A 33 3.11 -15.33 15.03
C ASN A 33 4.47 -15.62 14.37
N ASN A 34 4.70 -15.13 13.16
CA ASN A 34 5.95 -15.41 12.44
C ASN A 34 6.96 -14.25 12.49
N LEU A 35 7.05 -13.55 13.63
CA LEU A 35 7.99 -12.44 13.84
C LEU A 35 9.45 -12.86 13.61
N THR A 36 9.85 -14.02 14.17
CA THR A 36 11.22 -14.56 14.01
C THR A 36 11.56 -14.83 12.54
N PHE A 37 10.59 -15.34 11.77
CA PHE A 37 10.78 -15.51 10.34
C PHE A 37 10.96 -14.17 9.62
N ARG A 38 10.15 -13.15 9.95
CA ARG A 38 10.26 -11.82 9.33
C ARG A 38 11.61 -11.16 9.62
N GLU A 39 12.08 -11.23 10.87
CA GLU A 39 13.39 -10.74 11.26
C GLU A 39 14.51 -11.43 10.47
N SER A 40 14.50 -12.77 10.43
CA SER A 40 15.46 -13.55 9.65
C SER A 40 15.40 -13.24 8.17
N LEU A 41 14.20 -13.08 7.58
CA LEU A 41 13.98 -12.73 6.19
C LEU A 41 14.61 -11.38 5.82
N PHE A 42 14.32 -10.33 6.59
CA PHE A 42 14.83 -9.00 6.28
C PHE A 42 16.33 -8.87 6.52
N ASN A 43 16.89 -9.59 7.52
CA ASN A 43 18.32 -9.69 7.72
C ASN A 43 19.00 -10.40 6.55
N GLU A 44 18.41 -11.49 6.05
CA GLU A 44 18.94 -12.24 4.89
C GLU A 44 18.89 -11.40 3.61
N ILE A 45 17.81 -10.69 3.37
CA ILE A 45 17.70 -9.75 2.24
C ILE A 45 18.78 -8.67 2.34
N GLN A 46 18.97 -8.09 3.51
CA GLN A 46 20.01 -7.07 3.74
C GLN A 46 21.42 -7.63 3.51
N SER A 47 21.67 -8.87 3.90
CA SER A 47 22.96 -9.56 3.69
C SER A 47 23.22 -9.79 2.19
N GLN A 48 22.23 -10.31 1.45
CA GLN A 48 22.38 -10.63 0.02
C GLN A 48 22.38 -9.39 -0.87
N LYS A 49 21.69 -8.32 -0.46
CA LYS A 49 21.47 -7.11 -1.26
C LYS A 49 21.59 -5.83 -0.43
N PRO A 50 22.75 -5.53 0.16
CA PRO A 50 22.92 -4.47 1.15
C PRO A 50 22.63 -3.05 0.62
N ASN A 51 22.80 -2.83 -0.69
CA ASN A 51 22.63 -1.54 -1.35
C ASN A 51 21.43 -1.51 -2.31
N ALA A 52 20.48 -2.45 -2.16
CA ALA A 52 19.30 -2.48 -3.02
C ALA A 52 18.47 -1.19 -2.83
N LYS A 53 18.22 -0.50 -3.94
CA LYS A 53 17.22 0.56 -3.95
C LYS A 53 15.84 -0.09 -3.89
N ASP A 54 15.02 0.37 -2.97
CA ASP A 54 13.63 -0.08 -2.90
C ASP A 54 12.83 0.37 -4.12
N GLY A 55 11.90 -0.44 -4.58
CA GLY A 55 10.94 -0.05 -5.59
C GLY A 55 9.99 1.05 -5.13
N LEU A 56 9.37 1.75 -6.09
CA LEU A 56 8.33 2.75 -5.84
C LEU A 56 7.01 2.05 -5.50
N THR A 57 6.35 2.48 -4.43
CA THR A 57 5.03 1.96 -4.03
C THR A 57 3.92 2.91 -4.46
N ILE A 58 2.91 2.38 -5.16
CA ILE A 58 1.81 3.14 -5.76
C ILE A 58 0.48 2.63 -5.20
N GLY A 59 -0.21 3.46 -4.44
CA GLY A 59 -1.55 3.18 -3.96
C GLY A 59 -2.61 3.56 -4.98
N ILE A 60 -3.54 2.65 -5.29
CA ILE A 60 -4.71 2.89 -6.12
C ILE A 60 -5.95 2.58 -5.31
N THR A 61 -6.68 3.62 -4.96
CA THR A 61 -7.92 3.54 -4.20
C THR A 61 -9.05 4.26 -4.93
N GLY A 62 -10.26 4.20 -4.43
CA GLY A 62 -11.42 4.87 -5.03
C GLY A 62 -12.66 4.00 -5.05
N THR A 63 -13.75 4.55 -5.58
CA THR A 63 -15.08 3.94 -5.54
C THR A 63 -15.17 2.58 -6.20
N PRO A 64 -16.05 1.70 -5.69
CA PRO A 64 -16.43 0.49 -6.41
C PRO A 64 -16.97 0.85 -7.80
N GLY A 65 -16.57 0.10 -8.80
CA GLY A 65 -17.02 0.36 -10.16
C GLY A 65 -16.28 1.49 -10.89
N ALA A 66 -15.37 2.23 -10.27
CA ALA A 66 -14.56 3.26 -10.97
C ALA A 66 -13.59 2.71 -12.02
N GLY A 67 -13.45 1.39 -12.11
CA GLY A 67 -12.63 0.74 -13.13
C GLY A 67 -11.15 0.62 -12.78
N LYS A 68 -10.79 0.61 -11.48
CA LYS A 68 -9.41 0.49 -11.00
C LYS A 68 -8.69 -0.72 -11.58
N SER A 69 -9.28 -1.91 -11.47
CA SER A 69 -8.68 -3.16 -11.96
C SER A 69 -8.50 -3.15 -13.48
N SER A 70 -9.46 -2.58 -14.25
CA SER A 70 -9.33 -2.45 -15.71
C SER A 70 -8.22 -1.46 -16.09
N LEU A 71 -8.12 -0.34 -15.37
CA LEU A 71 -7.05 0.65 -15.55
C LEU A 71 -5.70 0.03 -15.24
N LEU A 72 -5.60 -0.73 -14.15
CA LEU A 72 -4.37 -1.42 -13.76
C LEU A 72 -3.95 -2.46 -14.80
N GLY A 73 -4.90 -3.20 -15.39
CA GLY A 73 -4.62 -4.13 -16.50
C GLY A 73 -4.02 -3.43 -17.71
N GLU A 74 -4.53 -2.26 -18.10
CA GLU A 74 -4.00 -1.49 -19.22
C GLU A 74 -2.65 -0.83 -18.88
N LEU A 75 -2.47 -0.35 -17.63
CA LEU A 75 -1.17 0.10 -17.15
C LEU A 75 -0.11 -1.02 -17.20
N CYS A 76 -0.47 -2.24 -16.84
CA CYS A 76 0.44 -3.40 -16.97
C CYS A 76 0.85 -3.64 -18.42
N ARG A 77 -0.10 -3.56 -19.36
CA ARG A 77 0.18 -3.75 -20.79
C ARG A 77 1.16 -2.69 -21.29
N LEU A 78 0.89 -1.41 -21.02
CA LEU A 78 1.76 -0.31 -21.41
C LEU A 78 3.11 -0.36 -20.68
N PHE A 79 3.14 -0.73 -19.41
CA PHE A 79 4.37 -0.88 -18.64
C PHE A 79 5.36 -1.87 -19.30
N LEU A 80 4.87 -3.00 -19.78
CA LEU A 80 5.70 -4.00 -20.46
C LEU A 80 6.30 -3.48 -21.77
N GLU A 81 5.65 -2.52 -22.39
CA GLU A 81 6.08 -1.87 -23.64
C GLU A 81 7.07 -0.73 -23.38
N PHE A 82 6.74 0.16 -22.44
CA PHE A 82 7.48 1.40 -22.18
C PHE A 82 8.64 1.24 -21.17
N ALA A 83 8.61 0.19 -20.36
CA ALA A 83 9.63 -0.09 -19.35
C ALA A 83 10.14 -1.54 -19.41
N PRO A 84 10.80 -1.94 -20.54
CA PRO A 84 11.15 -3.34 -20.80
C PRO A 84 12.10 -3.96 -19.77
N ASP A 85 12.95 -3.15 -19.14
CA ASP A 85 13.95 -3.59 -18.16
C ASP A 85 13.43 -3.54 -16.71
N LYS A 86 12.16 -3.17 -16.50
CA LYS A 86 11.56 -2.97 -15.18
C LYS A 86 10.61 -4.10 -14.80
N LYS A 87 10.48 -4.31 -13.50
CA LYS A 87 9.58 -5.31 -12.92
C LYS A 87 8.49 -4.64 -12.08
N MET A 88 7.29 -5.17 -12.14
CA MET A 88 6.10 -4.67 -11.44
C MET A 88 5.46 -5.76 -10.60
N ALA A 89 5.11 -5.43 -9.35
CA ALA A 89 4.23 -6.25 -8.53
C ALA A 89 2.88 -5.55 -8.31
N ILE A 90 1.82 -6.33 -8.17
CA ILE A 90 0.47 -5.88 -7.85
C ILE A 90 -0.01 -6.65 -6.64
N VAL A 91 -0.43 -5.93 -5.61
CA VAL A 91 -1.11 -6.47 -4.43
C VAL A 91 -2.54 -5.95 -4.46
N ALA A 92 -3.48 -6.82 -4.79
CA ALA A 92 -4.91 -6.50 -4.77
C ALA A 92 -5.49 -6.91 -3.41
N ILE A 93 -6.07 -5.94 -2.70
CA ILE A 93 -6.73 -6.16 -1.43
C ILE A 93 -8.21 -6.42 -1.70
N ASP A 94 -8.61 -7.68 -1.59
CA ASP A 94 -9.98 -8.13 -1.87
C ASP A 94 -10.84 -8.16 -0.60
N PRO A 95 -12.16 -7.93 -0.69
CA PRO A 95 -13.05 -8.21 0.43
C PRO A 95 -12.92 -9.66 0.88
N SER A 96 -12.80 -9.86 2.18
CA SER A 96 -12.80 -11.22 2.73
C SER A 96 -14.18 -11.86 2.59
N SER A 97 -14.20 -13.16 2.26
CA SER A 97 -15.42 -13.96 2.36
C SER A 97 -15.76 -14.20 3.83
N ASN A 98 -16.98 -13.85 4.25
CA ASN A 98 -17.48 -14.13 5.59
C ASN A 98 -17.56 -15.65 5.91
N ILE A 99 -17.49 -16.50 4.87
CA ILE A 99 -17.66 -17.96 5.01
C ILE A 99 -16.30 -18.67 5.07
N SER A 100 -15.33 -18.24 4.25
CA SER A 100 -14.05 -18.94 4.11
C SER A 100 -12.86 -18.17 4.69
N GLY A 101 -13.02 -16.92 5.08
CA GLY A 101 -11.93 -16.04 5.51
C GLY A 101 -10.91 -15.70 4.40
N GLY A 102 -11.06 -16.32 3.23
CA GLY A 102 -10.19 -16.08 2.07
C GLY A 102 -10.70 -14.98 1.16
N SER A 103 -9.84 -14.51 0.26
CA SER A 103 -10.22 -13.54 -0.76
C SER A 103 -11.28 -14.14 -1.69
N ILE A 104 -12.30 -13.36 -2.00
CA ILE A 104 -13.30 -13.75 -2.99
C ILE A 104 -12.60 -13.79 -4.34
N LEU A 105 -12.53 -14.95 -5.00
CA LEU A 105 -11.81 -15.23 -6.25
C LEU A 105 -12.11 -14.29 -7.44
N GLY A 106 -12.98 -13.27 -7.23
CA GLY A 106 -13.49 -12.40 -8.27
C GLY A 106 -12.45 -11.47 -8.91
N ASP A 107 -11.40 -11.05 -8.20
CA ASP A 107 -10.51 -10.00 -8.72
C ASP A 107 -9.40 -10.52 -9.64
N ARG A 108 -8.98 -11.76 -9.50
CA ARG A 108 -8.05 -12.37 -10.46
C ARG A 108 -8.62 -12.46 -11.88
N THR A 109 -9.95 -12.44 -12.03
CA THR A 109 -10.65 -12.45 -13.32
C THR A 109 -10.88 -11.06 -13.88
N ARG A 110 -10.78 -10.00 -13.05
CA ARG A 110 -11.02 -8.61 -13.45
C ARG A 110 -9.81 -7.94 -14.07
N VAL A 111 -8.60 -8.29 -13.63
CA VAL A 111 -7.36 -7.77 -14.19
C VAL A 111 -6.90 -8.69 -15.31
N THR A 112 -6.98 -8.22 -16.56
CA THR A 112 -6.43 -8.94 -17.71
C THR A 112 -4.91 -8.76 -17.70
N LEU A 113 -4.22 -9.64 -16.97
CA LEU A 113 -2.77 -9.61 -16.89
C LEU A 113 -2.13 -10.40 -18.04
N PRO A 114 -0.96 -9.98 -18.52
CA PRO A 114 -0.12 -10.76 -19.43
C PRO A 114 0.34 -12.05 -18.72
N ARG A 115 -0.35 -13.16 -18.97
CA ARG A 115 -0.26 -14.40 -18.18
C ARG A 115 1.11 -15.07 -18.14
N ARG A 116 2.00 -14.75 -19.08
CA ARG A 116 3.30 -15.43 -19.23
C ARG A 116 4.52 -14.53 -18.96
N ASP A 117 4.33 -13.24 -18.74
CA ASP A 117 5.45 -12.34 -18.50
C ASP A 117 5.97 -12.48 -17.06
N THR A 118 7.27 -12.73 -16.94
CA THR A 118 7.93 -12.91 -15.64
C THR A 118 8.16 -11.59 -14.90
N ARG A 119 8.05 -10.46 -15.61
CA ARG A 119 8.24 -9.11 -15.04
C ARG A 119 7.06 -8.64 -14.22
N ILE A 120 5.88 -9.31 -14.34
CA ILE A 120 4.69 -8.97 -13.57
C ILE A 120 4.39 -10.07 -12.56
N TYR A 121 4.28 -9.66 -11.30
CA TYR A 121 3.82 -10.48 -10.19
C TYR A 121 2.48 -9.97 -9.67
N PHE A 122 1.54 -10.87 -9.39
CA PHE A 122 0.22 -10.54 -8.86
C PHE A 122 -0.09 -11.36 -7.61
N ARG A 123 -0.50 -10.67 -6.54
CA ARG A 123 -0.97 -11.27 -5.30
C ARG A 123 -2.31 -10.68 -4.91
N SER A 124 -3.33 -11.52 -4.72
CA SER A 124 -4.56 -11.15 -4.05
C SER A 124 -4.40 -11.43 -2.56
N GLN A 125 -4.77 -10.47 -1.72
CA GLN A 125 -4.80 -10.59 -0.26
C GLN A 125 -6.22 -10.34 0.24
N PRO A 126 -6.74 -11.14 1.20
CA PRO A 126 -8.02 -10.85 1.83
C PRO A 126 -7.86 -9.60 2.72
N SER A 127 -8.82 -8.68 2.66
CA SER A 127 -9.01 -7.69 3.72
C SER A 127 -9.49 -8.42 4.96
N GLN A 128 -8.99 -8.10 6.16
CA GLN A 128 -9.57 -8.68 7.37
C GLN A 128 -11.00 -8.17 7.61
N LEU A 129 -11.83 -9.02 8.23
CA LEU A 129 -13.27 -8.81 8.45
C LEU A 129 -13.59 -7.56 9.31
N GLU A 130 -12.62 -6.99 10.00
CA GLU A 130 -12.81 -5.85 10.86
C GLU A 130 -12.61 -4.54 10.08
N LEU A 131 -13.74 -3.92 9.72
CA LEU A 131 -13.86 -2.49 9.35
C LEU A 131 -13.02 -2.00 8.16
N GLY A 132 -12.77 -2.82 7.13
CA GLY A 132 -12.25 -2.31 5.86
C GLY A 132 -10.79 -1.85 5.88
N GLY A 133 -10.01 -2.27 6.87
CA GLY A 133 -8.58 -1.97 6.97
C GLY A 133 -7.72 -2.84 6.04
N LEU A 134 -6.46 -2.46 5.89
CA LEU A 134 -5.46 -3.33 5.30
C LEU A 134 -5.21 -4.51 6.24
N ASN A 135 -4.97 -5.70 5.66
CA ASN A 135 -4.46 -6.82 6.43
C ASN A 135 -3.17 -6.40 7.15
N PRO A 136 -2.97 -6.70 8.45
CA PRO A 136 -1.79 -6.32 9.22
C PRO A 136 -0.47 -6.70 8.53
N TYR A 137 -0.49 -7.80 7.78
CA TYR A 137 0.70 -8.31 7.09
C TYR A 137 0.94 -7.66 5.73
N THR A 138 -0.02 -6.92 5.17
CA THR A 138 0.12 -6.22 3.88
C THR A 138 1.34 -5.31 3.88
N TYR A 139 1.57 -4.58 4.96
CA TYR A 139 2.74 -3.74 5.11
C TYR A 139 4.06 -4.52 4.93
N HIS A 140 4.21 -5.68 5.57
CA HIS A 140 5.42 -6.50 5.45
C HIS A 140 5.57 -7.12 4.07
N VAL A 141 4.45 -7.51 3.43
CA VAL A 141 4.44 -7.99 2.04
C VAL A 141 4.94 -6.89 1.09
N ILE A 142 4.47 -5.65 1.27
CA ILE A 142 4.94 -4.51 0.46
C ILE A 142 6.43 -4.24 0.71
N ARG A 143 6.89 -4.24 1.97
CA ARG A 143 8.33 -4.11 2.30
C ARG A 143 9.18 -5.16 1.58
N PHE A 144 8.72 -6.41 1.54
CA PHE A 144 9.40 -7.50 0.84
C PHE A 144 9.39 -7.29 -0.67
N LEU A 145 8.22 -7.04 -1.26
CA LEU A 145 8.09 -6.91 -2.72
C LEU A 145 8.89 -5.74 -3.29
N ARG A 146 8.99 -4.61 -2.59
CA ARG A 146 9.80 -3.47 -3.07
C ARG A 146 11.32 -3.73 -3.07
N LYS A 147 11.80 -4.81 -2.43
CA LYS A 147 13.20 -5.27 -2.57
C LYS A 147 13.47 -6.00 -3.88
N ILE A 148 12.41 -6.46 -4.57
CA ILE A 148 12.47 -7.28 -5.78
C ILE A 148 12.03 -6.50 -7.02
N PHE A 149 10.92 -5.74 -6.90
CA PHE A 149 10.25 -5.06 -7.99
C PHE A 149 10.55 -3.57 -7.99
N ASP A 150 10.68 -2.98 -9.19
CA ASP A 150 10.89 -1.53 -9.35
C ASP A 150 9.64 -0.73 -8.97
N TYR A 151 8.45 -1.30 -9.21
CA TYR A 151 7.14 -0.71 -8.93
C TYR A 151 6.24 -1.72 -8.23
N VAL A 152 5.60 -1.30 -7.13
CA VAL A 152 4.66 -2.12 -6.37
C VAL A 152 3.33 -1.38 -6.27
N PHE A 153 2.33 -1.87 -6.99
CA PHE A 153 0.97 -1.34 -6.95
C PHE A 153 0.17 -2.00 -5.85
N ILE A 154 -0.59 -1.19 -5.12
CA ILE A 154 -1.50 -1.61 -4.06
C ILE A 154 -2.89 -1.16 -4.47
N GLU A 155 -3.74 -2.11 -4.89
CA GLU A 155 -5.13 -1.85 -5.26
C GLU A 155 -6.07 -2.22 -4.12
N THR A 156 -6.96 -1.32 -3.75
CA THR A 156 -8.01 -1.61 -2.76
C THR A 156 -9.40 -1.61 -3.38
N VAL A 157 -10.29 -2.40 -2.80
CA VAL A 157 -11.69 -2.45 -3.19
C VAL A 157 -12.52 -1.62 -2.21
N GLY A 158 -13.20 -0.60 -2.72
CA GLY A 158 -14.25 0.08 -1.98
C GLY A 158 -13.86 1.39 -1.32
N ILE A 159 -14.88 2.04 -0.75
CA ILE A 159 -14.87 3.33 -0.07
C ILE A 159 -14.74 3.08 1.43
N GLY A 160 -13.97 3.89 2.10
CA GLY A 160 -13.92 3.95 3.54
C GLY A 160 -12.52 4.26 4.06
N GLN A 161 -12.17 3.77 5.23
CA GLN A 161 -10.89 4.04 5.91
C GLN A 161 -9.64 3.48 5.19
N ASN A 162 -9.82 2.74 4.09
CA ASN A 162 -8.75 2.13 3.31
C ASN A 162 -7.89 3.14 2.56
N GLU A 163 -8.46 4.27 2.15
CA GLU A 163 -7.76 5.32 1.41
C GLU A 163 -6.60 5.88 2.22
N ILE A 164 -6.84 6.16 3.51
CA ILE A 164 -5.80 6.66 4.42
C ILE A 164 -4.74 5.57 4.66
N SER A 165 -5.17 4.33 4.88
CA SER A 165 -4.25 3.23 5.16
C SER A 165 -3.30 2.95 3.98
N VAL A 166 -3.81 3.04 2.74
CA VAL A 166 -2.99 2.86 1.53
C VAL A 166 -2.00 4.00 1.35
N SER A 167 -2.42 5.26 1.56
CA SER A 167 -1.52 6.41 1.44
C SER A 167 -0.34 6.34 2.42
N LEU A 168 -0.56 5.74 3.59
CA LEU A 168 0.50 5.57 4.60
C LEU A 168 1.57 4.54 4.21
N ILE A 169 1.24 3.57 3.37
CA ILE A 169 2.18 2.52 2.91
C ILE A 169 2.62 2.69 1.46
N SER A 170 2.25 3.80 0.82
CA SER A 170 2.59 4.14 -0.57
C SER A 170 3.51 5.34 -0.65
N ASP A 171 4.42 5.37 -1.63
CA ASP A 171 5.21 6.56 -1.96
C ASP A 171 4.33 7.63 -2.65
N ILE A 172 3.35 7.18 -3.42
CA ILE A 172 2.30 8.01 -4.04
C ILE A 172 0.97 7.26 -3.99
N SER A 173 -0.13 7.97 -3.71
CA SER A 173 -1.49 7.43 -3.73
C SER A 173 -2.38 8.17 -4.73
N PHE A 174 -3.18 7.40 -5.47
CA PHE A 174 -4.15 7.88 -6.43
C PHE A 174 -5.56 7.58 -5.94
N LEU A 175 -6.45 8.58 -5.99
CA LEU A 175 -7.89 8.38 -5.84
C LEU A 175 -8.54 8.30 -7.23
N VAL A 176 -9.12 7.13 -7.53
CA VAL A 176 -9.81 6.87 -8.80
C VAL A 176 -11.30 7.08 -8.62
N MET A 177 -11.88 7.92 -9.47
CA MET A 177 -13.31 8.23 -9.52
C MET A 177 -13.81 8.14 -10.95
N GLN A 178 -15.14 8.13 -11.12
CA GLN A 178 -15.76 8.18 -12.44
C GLN A 178 -16.46 9.54 -12.65
N PRO A 179 -16.66 9.98 -13.91
CA PRO A 179 -17.32 11.23 -14.20
C PRO A 179 -18.73 11.28 -13.60
N LEU A 180 -19.09 12.42 -12.98
CA LEU A 180 -20.40 12.70 -12.37
C LEU A 180 -20.92 11.63 -11.39
N GLY A 181 -20.03 10.79 -10.86
CA GLY A 181 -20.37 9.91 -9.75
C GLY A 181 -20.76 10.77 -8.53
N GLY A 182 -21.87 10.43 -7.86
CA GLY A 182 -22.22 11.06 -6.56
C GLY A 182 -21.13 10.97 -5.50
N ASP A 183 -20.14 10.15 -5.77
CA ASP A 183 -18.93 9.90 -4.99
C ASP A 183 -18.10 11.16 -4.77
N GLN A 184 -18.00 12.07 -5.76
CA GLN A 184 -17.22 13.32 -5.62
C GLN A 184 -17.73 14.17 -4.46
N VAL A 185 -19.06 14.29 -4.33
CA VAL A 185 -19.70 15.03 -3.23
C VAL A 185 -19.46 14.33 -1.88
N GLN A 186 -19.45 12.99 -1.90
CA GLN A 186 -19.19 12.19 -0.70
C GLN A 186 -17.72 12.33 -0.24
N PHE A 187 -16.76 12.31 -1.17
CA PHE A 187 -15.34 12.50 -0.86
C PHE A 187 -15.05 13.91 -0.32
N MET A 188 -15.67 14.94 -0.91
CA MET A 188 -15.56 16.32 -0.38
C MET A 188 -16.02 16.43 1.08
N LYS A 189 -17.12 15.75 1.44
CA LYS A 189 -17.67 15.78 2.79
C LYS A 189 -16.88 14.96 3.81
N SER A 190 -16.11 13.97 3.37
CA SER A 190 -15.42 13.01 4.26
C SER A 190 -13.96 13.39 4.57
N GLY A 191 -13.43 14.48 4.01
CA GLY A 191 -12.02 14.87 4.17
C GLY A 191 -11.02 13.94 3.43
N ILE A 192 -11.51 12.98 2.65
CA ILE A 192 -10.67 12.01 1.91
C ILE A 192 -9.88 12.71 0.81
N MET A 193 -10.33 13.87 0.35
CA MET A 193 -9.68 14.65 -0.71
C MET A 193 -8.30 15.23 -0.31
N GLU A 194 -8.00 15.29 0.97
CA GLU A 194 -6.73 15.82 1.51
C GLU A 194 -5.61 14.78 1.52
N VAL A 195 -5.93 13.51 1.23
CA VAL A 195 -5.00 12.38 1.41
C VAL A 195 -4.26 11.99 0.13
N PRO A 196 -4.90 11.90 -1.07
CA PRO A 196 -4.23 11.46 -2.28
C PRO A 196 -3.25 12.50 -2.82
N GLU A 197 -2.10 12.04 -3.31
CA GLU A 197 -1.14 12.88 -4.01
C GLU A 197 -1.51 13.12 -5.48
N ALA A 198 -2.47 12.37 -6.03
CA ALA A 198 -2.97 12.55 -7.40
C ALA A 198 -4.40 11.99 -7.54
N PHE A 199 -5.13 12.48 -8.54
CA PHE A 199 -6.49 12.07 -8.85
C PHE A 199 -6.58 11.49 -10.25
N ILE A 200 -7.44 10.48 -10.42
CA ILE A 200 -7.73 9.88 -11.71
C ILE A 200 -9.24 9.90 -11.92
N ILE A 201 -9.71 10.65 -12.91
CA ILE A 201 -11.06 10.54 -13.43
C ILE A 201 -11.00 9.50 -14.53
N ASN A 202 -11.48 8.28 -14.24
CA ASN A 202 -11.51 7.17 -15.19
C ASN A 202 -12.87 7.08 -15.88
N LYS A 203 -12.99 6.28 -16.95
CA LYS A 203 -14.19 6.19 -17.80
C LYS A 203 -14.57 7.50 -18.48
N CYS A 204 -13.58 8.28 -18.86
CA CYS A 204 -13.74 9.51 -19.65
C CYS A 204 -14.07 9.21 -21.11
N ASP A 205 -15.07 8.33 -21.34
CA ASP A 205 -15.49 7.96 -22.69
C ASP A 205 -16.30 9.07 -23.35
N GLU A 206 -17.03 9.86 -22.56
CA GLU A 206 -17.74 11.05 -22.97
C GLU A 206 -17.01 12.31 -22.48
N GLU A 207 -16.58 13.15 -23.43
CA GLU A 207 -15.68 14.27 -23.16
C GLU A 207 -16.37 15.40 -22.36
N SER A 208 -17.65 15.65 -22.60
CA SER A 208 -18.43 16.64 -21.88
C SER A 208 -18.55 16.33 -20.39
N LEU A 209 -18.84 15.06 -20.04
CA LEU A 209 -18.94 14.59 -18.67
C LEU A 209 -17.57 14.59 -17.99
N ALA A 210 -16.53 14.16 -18.72
CA ALA A 210 -15.16 14.16 -18.23
C ALA A 210 -14.68 15.58 -17.88
N ASN A 211 -14.95 16.56 -18.72
CA ASN A 211 -14.59 17.96 -18.49
C ASN A 211 -15.37 18.56 -17.33
N SER A 212 -16.68 18.32 -17.24
CA SER A 212 -17.49 18.79 -16.11
C SER A 212 -16.97 18.28 -14.78
N SER A 213 -16.61 16.98 -14.72
CA SER A 213 -16.03 16.38 -13.50
C SER A 213 -14.65 16.90 -13.19
N TYR A 214 -13.83 17.17 -14.21
CA TYR A 214 -12.51 17.76 -14.06
C TYR A 214 -12.59 19.13 -13.42
N TYR A 215 -13.38 20.05 -13.98
CA TYR A 215 -13.52 21.42 -13.43
C TYR A 215 -14.14 21.44 -12.04
N MET A 216 -15.08 20.54 -11.75
CA MET A 216 -15.64 20.42 -10.41
C MET A 216 -14.58 19.97 -9.39
N LEU A 217 -13.75 18.99 -9.74
CA LEU A 217 -12.66 18.51 -8.90
C LEU A 217 -11.58 19.59 -8.71
N GLU A 218 -11.17 20.24 -9.81
CA GLU A 218 -10.17 21.32 -9.79
C GLU A 218 -10.61 22.47 -8.87
N SER A 219 -11.84 22.97 -9.01
CA SER A 219 -12.39 24.01 -8.13
C SER A 219 -12.42 23.58 -6.65
N THR A 220 -12.70 22.29 -6.39
CA THR A 220 -12.67 21.76 -5.02
C THR A 220 -11.25 21.76 -4.43
N LEU A 221 -10.28 21.34 -5.24
CA LEU A 221 -8.87 21.31 -4.82
C LEU A 221 -8.31 22.72 -4.62
N GLU A 222 -8.71 23.69 -5.46
CA GLU A 222 -8.37 25.11 -5.27
C GLU A 222 -8.90 25.65 -3.94
N PHE A 223 -10.14 25.32 -3.59
CA PHE A 223 -10.71 25.69 -2.28
C PHE A 223 -9.93 25.07 -1.11
N ILE A 224 -9.49 23.80 -1.21
CA ILE A 224 -8.67 23.14 -0.20
C ILE A 224 -7.30 23.84 -0.09
N LYS A 225 -6.69 24.24 -1.21
CA LYS A 225 -5.42 24.97 -1.25
C LYS A 225 -5.51 26.32 -0.54
N ASP A 226 -6.63 27.01 -0.65
CA ASP A 226 -6.85 28.28 0.06
C ASP A 226 -6.84 28.10 1.60
N ILE A 227 -7.23 26.91 2.06
CA ILE A 227 -7.19 26.52 3.48
C ILE A 227 -5.78 26.02 3.88
N LEU A 228 -5.06 25.37 2.97
CA LEU A 228 -3.72 24.77 3.17
C LEU A 228 -2.72 25.33 2.16
N PRO A 229 -2.29 26.59 2.28
CA PRO A 229 -1.57 27.33 1.22
C PRO A 229 -0.19 26.77 0.87
N ASP A 230 0.43 25.98 1.73
CA ASP A 230 1.77 25.42 1.51
C ASP A 230 1.80 24.17 0.62
N GLN A 231 0.64 23.69 0.14
CA GLN A 231 0.56 22.51 -0.71
C GLN A 231 0.36 22.88 -2.18
N SER A 232 1.13 22.23 -3.07
CA SER A 232 0.87 22.27 -4.51
C SER A 232 -0.40 21.48 -4.82
N LEU A 233 -1.22 21.95 -5.79
CA LEU A 233 -2.38 21.19 -6.26
C LEU A 233 -1.95 19.82 -6.78
N PRO A 234 -2.60 18.73 -6.34
CA PRO A 234 -2.35 17.41 -6.87
C PRO A 234 -2.78 17.32 -8.33
N PRO A 235 -2.04 16.62 -9.20
CA PRO A 235 -2.41 16.45 -10.59
C PRO A 235 -3.68 15.63 -10.75
N ILE A 236 -4.47 15.94 -11.80
CA ILE A 236 -5.70 15.25 -12.17
C ILE A 236 -5.51 14.63 -13.54
N PHE A 237 -5.64 13.31 -13.64
CA PHE A 237 -5.55 12.56 -14.89
C PHE A 237 -6.95 12.16 -15.37
N LYS A 238 -7.24 12.42 -16.64
CA LYS A 238 -8.46 11.93 -17.31
C LYS A 238 -8.10 10.68 -18.11
N THR A 239 -8.69 9.53 -17.76
CA THR A 239 -8.38 8.25 -18.40
C THR A 239 -9.62 7.57 -18.96
N SER A 240 -9.44 6.83 -20.06
CA SER A 240 -10.44 5.92 -20.61
C SER A 240 -9.75 4.65 -21.10
N VAL A 241 -10.04 3.54 -20.45
CA VAL A 241 -9.53 2.21 -20.86
C VAL A 241 -10.14 1.81 -22.22
N VAL A 242 -11.41 2.10 -22.44
CA VAL A 242 -12.13 1.77 -23.69
C VAL A 242 -11.54 2.53 -24.87
N LYS A 243 -11.32 3.83 -24.72
CA LYS A 243 -10.75 4.70 -25.77
C LYS A 243 -9.22 4.76 -25.77
N LYS A 244 -8.56 4.09 -24.81
CA LYS A 244 -7.10 4.10 -24.62
C LYS A 244 -6.51 5.52 -24.52
N LYS A 245 -7.21 6.43 -23.85
CA LYS A 245 -6.80 7.82 -23.68
C LYS A 245 -6.28 8.08 -22.28
N GLY A 246 -5.24 8.92 -22.13
CA GLY A 246 -4.69 9.42 -20.86
C GLY A 246 -3.92 8.40 -20.01
N ILE A 247 -3.88 7.12 -20.40
CA ILE A 247 -3.24 6.07 -19.61
C ILE A 247 -1.72 6.09 -19.79
N GLU A 248 -1.26 6.42 -20.99
CA GLU A 248 0.18 6.59 -21.27
C GLU A 248 0.76 7.78 -20.49
N GLU A 249 0.03 8.90 -20.45
CA GLU A 249 0.40 10.08 -19.66
C GLU A 249 0.50 9.73 -18.16
N LEU A 250 -0.50 9.01 -17.64
CA LEU A 250 -0.50 8.52 -16.27
C LEU A 250 0.71 7.58 -16.01
N LEU A 251 0.99 6.65 -16.91
CA LEU A 251 2.13 5.77 -16.79
C LEU A 251 3.46 6.55 -16.79
N ASN A 252 3.63 7.50 -17.71
CA ASN A 252 4.83 8.34 -17.77
C ASN A 252 5.01 9.14 -16.48
N PHE A 253 3.94 9.67 -15.92
CA PHE A 253 3.99 10.34 -14.61
C PHE A 253 4.49 9.38 -13.52
N ILE A 254 3.98 8.15 -13.46
CA ILE A 254 4.40 7.14 -12.48
C ILE A 254 5.87 6.76 -12.68
N LEU A 255 6.31 6.54 -13.93
CA LEU A 255 7.68 6.13 -14.24
C LEU A 255 8.72 7.23 -13.93
N THR A 256 8.33 8.48 -14.00
CA THR A 256 9.18 9.65 -13.72
C THR A 256 9.00 10.21 -12.32
N TYR A 257 8.08 9.66 -11.53
CA TYR A 257 7.79 10.17 -10.19
C TYR A 257 9.03 10.07 -9.30
N PRO A 258 9.46 11.19 -8.70
CA PRO A 258 10.63 11.20 -7.85
C PRO A 258 10.35 10.43 -6.57
N LYS A 259 11.19 9.44 -6.29
CA LYS A 259 11.10 8.74 -5.01
C LYS A 259 11.37 9.73 -3.88
N ARG A 260 10.39 9.99 -3.05
CA ARG A 260 10.53 10.89 -1.91
C ARG A 260 11.49 10.26 -0.89
N LYS A 261 12.59 10.96 -0.60
CA LYS A 261 13.56 10.55 0.43
C LYS A 261 12.97 10.60 1.83
N ASP A 262 11.92 11.38 1.99
CA ASP A 262 11.23 11.70 3.23
C ASP A 262 10.05 10.78 3.56
N LYS A 263 9.47 10.07 2.59
CA LYS A 263 8.49 9.00 2.83
C LYS A 263 9.22 7.68 3.10
N ASN A 264 9.66 7.48 4.32
CA ASN A 264 10.19 6.18 4.72
C ASN A 264 9.05 5.32 5.25
N ILE A 265 8.76 4.22 4.56
CA ILE A 265 7.71 3.28 4.97
C ILE A 265 8.05 2.62 6.33
N GLU A 266 9.34 2.48 6.66
CA GLU A 266 9.79 1.93 7.93
C GLU A 266 9.79 3.01 9.02
N THR A 267 8.61 3.52 9.38
CA THR A 267 8.45 4.58 10.37
C THR A 267 7.75 4.09 11.61
N ILE A 268 7.96 4.83 12.71
CA ILE A 268 7.25 4.61 13.96
C ILE A 268 5.72 4.74 13.77
N THR A 269 5.29 5.54 12.80
CA THR A 269 3.87 5.70 12.44
C THR A 269 3.24 4.38 11.99
N GLN A 270 3.97 3.58 11.20
CA GLN A 270 3.49 2.28 10.73
C GLN A 270 3.39 1.28 11.90
N LEU A 271 4.37 1.27 12.78
CA LEU A 271 4.33 0.44 13.99
C LEU A 271 3.15 0.83 14.89
N MET A 272 2.93 2.11 15.10
CA MET A 272 1.80 2.62 15.89
C MET A 272 0.45 2.27 15.27
N GLN A 273 0.33 2.31 13.95
CA GLN A 273 -0.89 1.91 13.26
C GLN A 273 -1.15 0.42 13.41
N TRP A 274 -0.12 -0.42 13.28
CA TRP A 274 -0.22 -1.85 13.53
C TRP A 274 -0.64 -2.12 14.98
N ILE A 275 0.00 -1.49 15.97
CA ILE A 275 -0.38 -1.62 17.40
C ILE A 275 -1.84 -1.23 17.61
N ARG A 276 -2.30 -0.15 16.97
CA ARG A 276 -3.69 0.30 17.09
C ARG A 276 -4.68 -0.71 16.50
N ASN A 277 -4.35 -1.29 15.36
CA ASN A 277 -5.21 -2.25 14.68
C ASN A 277 -5.29 -3.58 15.43
N GLU A 278 -4.14 -4.10 15.90
CA GLU A 278 -4.08 -5.41 16.57
C GLU A 278 -4.49 -5.37 18.04
N TYR A 279 -4.11 -4.30 18.77
CA TYR A 279 -4.25 -4.23 20.23
C TYR A 279 -5.12 -3.06 20.71
N GLY A 280 -5.68 -2.28 19.80
CA GLY A 280 -6.60 -1.19 20.08
C GLY A 280 -6.02 -0.15 21.05
N ARG A 281 -6.91 0.42 21.89
CA ARG A 281 -6.52 1.43 22.90
C ARG A 281 -5.60 0.87 23.98
N PHE A 282 -5.71 -0.41 24.29
CA PHE A 282 -4.87 -1.07 25.27
C PHE A 282 -3.42 -1.09 24.83
N GLY A 283 -3.15 -1.56 23.60
CA GLY A 283 -1.80 -1.57 23.04
C GLY A 283 -1.17 -0.18 22.96
N ILE A 284 -1.93 0.82 22.52
CA ILE A 284 -1.49 2.23 22.51
C ILE A 284 -1.16 2.73 23.92
N GLY A 285 -1.95 2.33 24.93
CA GLY A 285 -1.70 2.66 26.32
C GLY A 285 -0.41 2.09 26.87
N ILE A 286 -0.10 0.84 26.53
CA ILE A 286 1.18 0.18 26.88
C ILE A 286 2.33 0.88 26.17
N TRP A 287 2.24 1.07 24.87
CA TRP A 287 3.29 1.72 24.08
C TRP A 287 3.65 3.10 24.63
N LYS A 288 2.66 3.93 24.95
CA LYS A 288 2.87 5.26 25.55
C LYS A 288 3.59 5.23 26.89
N LYS A 289 3.47 4.17 27.69
CA LYS A 289 4.19 4.02 28.96
C LYS A 289 5.67 3.73 28.76
N ILE A 290 6.03 3.06 27.65
CA ILE A 290 7.41 2.70 27.33
C ILE A 290 8.22 3.92 26.87
N GLU A 291 7.57 4.82 26.14
CA GLU A 291 8.27 5.86 25.38
C GLU A 291 8.12 7.26 25.99
N SER A 292 8.02 7.36 27.28
CA SER A 292 7.95 8.69 27.90
C SER A 292 9.11 9.64 27.49
N ASN A 293 10.19 9.15 26.89
CA ASN A 293 11.34 9.96 26.50
C ASN A 293 11.55 10.10 24.98
N THR A 294 11.48 9.04 24.19
CA THR A 294 11.85 9.09 22.75
C THR A 294 10.68 9.49 21.84
N TRP A 295 9.48 8.98 22.09
CA TRP A 295 8.31 9.27 21.27
C TRP A 295 7.83 10.72 21.44
N ASN A 296 7.82 11.23 22.67
CA ASN A 296 7.47 12.62 22.97
C ASN A 296 8.43 13.62 22.32
N GLN A 297 9.69 13.26 22.11
CA GLN A 297 10.65 14.07 21.36
C GLN A 297 10.40 13.98 19.85
N ALA A 298 10.14 12.79 19.29
CA ALA A 298 9.87 12.59 17.87
C ALA A 298 8.56 13.27 17.41
N VAL A 299 7.48 13.15 18.19
CA VAL A 299 6.18 13.79 17.90
C VAL A 299 6.21 15.30 18.15
N ARG A 300 6.96 15.78 19.14
CA ARG A 300 7.14 17.22 19.37
C ARG A 300 7.98 17.91 18.30
N LEU A 301 8.93 17.18 17.70
CA LEU A 301 9.82 17.72 16.66
C LEU A 301 9.17 17.70 15.28
N ASN A 302 8.17 16.86 15.04
CA ASN A 302 7.44 16.86 13.77
C ASN A 302 6.02 16.25 13.92
N PRO A 303 5.00 17.05 14.23
CA PRO A 303 3.61 16.59 14.40
C PRO A 303 3.00 16.01 13.12
N LEU A 304 3.61 16.24 11.94
CA LEU A 304 3.18 15.76 10.62
C LEU A 304 3.93 14.51 10.13
N GLY A 305 4.63 13.80 11.01
CA GLY A 305 5.31 12.57 10.68
C GLY A 305 6.83 12.72 10.56
N GLY A 306 7.49 12.72 11.70
CA GLY A 306 8.94 12.64 11.76
C GLY A 306 9.45 11.34 11.18
N ILE A 307 10.32 11.50 10.20
CA ILE A 307 10.98 10.43 9.44
C ILE A 307 12.07 9.81 10.31
N HIS A 308 11.69 9.05 11.31
CA HIS A 308 12.65 8.22 12.01
C HIS A 308 12.55 6.80 11.44
N LYS A 309 13.55 6.44 10.64
CA LYS A 309 13.77 5.05 10.26
C LYS A 309 13.98 4.25 11.54
N ILE A 310 13.12 3.25 11.76
CA ILE A 310 13.24 2.33 12.89
C ILE A 310 13.65 0.96 12.36
N ASN A 311 14.28 0.16 13.22
CA ASN A 311 14.30 -1.27 13.00
C ASN A 311 12.94 -1.81 13.44
N TYR A 312 12.04 -2.02 12.50
CA TYR A 312 10.65 -2.36 12.76
C TYR A 312 10.53 -3.64 13.59
N GLU A 313 11.28 -4.69 13.24
CA GLU A 313 11.23 -5.99 13.92
C GLU A 313 11.71 -5.88 15.36
N SER A 314 12.77 -5.12 15.61
CA SER A 314 13.27 -4.86 16.97
C SER A 314 12.26 -4.11 17.84
N GLU A 315 11.61 -3.08 17.29
CA GLU A 315 10.61 -2.31 18.02
C GLU A 315 9.31 -3.12 18.24
N GLU A 316 8.91 -3.94 17.28
CA GLU A 316 7.79 -4.88 17.44
C GLU A 316 8.09 -5.91 18.54
N THR A 317 9.28 -6.47 18.57
CA THR A 317 9.72 -7.42 19.61
C THR A 317 9.67 -6.80 21.01
N LYS A 318 10.17 -5.58 21.17
CA LYS A 318 10.09 -4.83 22.43
C LYS A 318 8.64 -4.66 22.89
N PHE A 319 7.76 -4.25 21.97
CA PHE A 319 6.34 -4.06 22.27
C PHE A 319 5.67 -5.36 22.71
N LEU A 320 5.88 -6.46 21.97
CA LEU A 320 5.31 -7.77 22.32
C LEU A 320 5.78 -8.29 23.67
N SER A 321 7.07 -8.12 23.99
CA SER A 321 7.62 -8.48 25.30
C SER A 321 6.92 -7.73 26.44
N LEU A 322 6.56 -6.49 26.23
CA LEU A 322 5.87 -5.66 27.23
C LEU A 322 4.40 -6.00 27.37
N ILE A 323 3.71 -6.36 26.28
CA ILE A 323 2.34 -6.92 26.37
C ILE A 323 2.35 -8.18 27.22
N GLN A 324 3.26 -9.12 26.95
CA GLN A 324 3.37 -10.37 27.72
C GLN A 324 3.61 -10.10 29.21
N ASN A 325 4.53 -9.20 29.54
CA ASN A 325 4.82 -8.84 30.94
C ASN A 325 3.62 -8.19 31.64
N ASN A 326 2.87 -7.31 30.95
CA ASN A 326 1.67 -6.68 31.52
C ASN A 326 0.53 -7.68 31.75
N ILE A 327 0.36 -8.68 30.85
CA ILE A 327 -0.65 -9.73 31.01
C ILE A 327 -0.31 -10.62 32.21
N VAL A 328 0.97 -11.02 32.35
CA VAL A 328 1.42 -11.85 33.48
C VAL A 328 1.26 -11.13 34.82
N GLN A 329 1.58 -9.83 34.88
CA GLN A 329 1.42 -9.04 36.11
C GLN A 329 -0.04 -8.87 36.52
N ASN A 330 -0.96 -8.70 35.56
CA ASN A 330 -2.39 -8.56 35.83
C ASN A 330 -3.07 -9.89 36.21
N ASN A 331 -2.49 -11.05 35.88
CA ASN A 331 -2.99 -12.37 36.29
C ASN A 331 -2.48 -12.80 37.67
N ASN A 332 -1.49 -12.10 38.22
CA ASN A 332 -0.92 -12.38 39.55
C ASN A 332 -1.44 -11.42 40.66
N ASN A 333 -2.33 -10.49 40.31
CA ASN A 333 -3.08 -9.62 41.23
C ASN A 333 -4.57 -9.95 41.17
#